data_0c9d4a0b08b14846028445a402b1bb81
#
_entry.id   0c9d4a0b08b14846028445a402b1bb81
#
_cell.length_a   1.000
_cell.length_b   1.000
_cell.length_c   1.000
_cell.angle_alpha   90.00
_cell.angle_beta   90.00
_cell.angle_gamma   90.00
#
_symmetry.space_group_name_H-M   'P 1'
#
loop_
_entity.id
_entity.type
_entity.pdbx_description
1 polymer ?
#
loop_
_entity_poly.entity_id
_entity_poly.type
_entity_poly.pdbx_seq_one_letter_code
_entity_poly.pdbx_strand_id
1 'polypeptide(L)'
;VPGIPAADMAAGLTGLSAVLMALIGRERTGKGDYIDCAMLDSLLPWCAHIAGSAIAGGEPPRSATQRSLGGAAFYNVYRTRDGRHIC
;
A
#
# COMPACT_ATOMS: atom_id res chain seq x y z
N VAL A 1 11.89 0.57 11.67
CA VAL A 1 10.72 -0.35 11.61
C VAL A 1 9.48 0.51 11.74
N PRO A 2 8.48 0.42 10.84
CA PRO A 2 7.22 1.13 10.99
C PRO A 2 6.54 0.70 12.29
N GLY A 3 5.88 1.66 12.97
CA GLY A 3 5.20 1.41 14.24
C GLY A 3 3.92 0.55 14.12
N ILE A 4 3.55 0.15 12.91
CA ILE A 4 2.39 -0.71 12.62
C ILE A 4 2.83 -1.93 11.79
N PRO A 5 2.23 -3.10 12.01
CA PRO A 5 2.47 -4.31 11.21
C PRO A 5 1.73 -4.20 9.86
N ALA A 6 2.26 -3.41 8.93
CA ALA A 6 1.58 -3.06 7.68
C ALA A 6 1.26 -4.28 6.81
N ALA A 7 2.15 -5.27 6.75
CA ALA A 7 1.93 -6.48 5.97
C ALA A 7 0.78 -7.34 6.53
N ASP A 8 0.70 -7.47 7.85
CA ASP A 8 -0.38 -8.19 8.54
C ASP A 8 -1.73 -7.52 8.32
N MET A 9 -1.76 -6.18 8.44
CA MET A 9 -2.98 -5.40 8.22
C MET A 9 -3.44 -5.48 6.75
N ALA A 10 -2.51 -5.37 5.81
CA ALA A 10 -2.82 -5.50 4.38
C ALA A 10 -3.36 -6.92 4.07
N ALA A 11 -2.71 -7.97 4.58
CA ALA A 11 -3.14 -9.34 4.38
C ALA A 11 -4.51 -9.61 5.01
N GLY A 12 -4.78 -9.09 6.21
CA GLY A 12 -6.07 -9.22 6.86
C GLY A 12 -7.21 -8.62 6.04
N LEU A 13 -7.03 -7.41 5.52
CA LEU A 13 -8.03 -6.73 4.67
C LEU A 13 -8.21 -7.43 3.31
N THR A 14 -7.10 -7.85 2.69
CA THR A 14 -7.14 -8.57 1.41
C THR A 14 -7.82 -9.93 1.59
N GLY A 15 -7.47 -10.67 2.64
CA GLY A 15 -8.08 -11.96 2.95
C GLY A 15 -9.58 -11.86 3.22
N LEU A 16 -10.01 -10.87 4.02
CA LEU A 16 -11.43 -10.60 4.24
C LEU A 16 -12.17 -10.33 2.91
N SER A 17 -11.59 -9.48 2.07
CA SER A 17 -12.19 -9.15 0.76
C SER A 17 -12.31 -10.39 -0.13
N ALA A 18 -11.27 -11.22 -0.18
CA ALA A 18 -11.25 -12.46 -0.95
C ALA A 18 -12.31 -13.46 -0.46
N VAL A 19 -12.45 -13.62 0.86
CA VAL A 19 -13.50 -14.48 1.47
C VAL A 19 -14.89 -14.00 1.08
N LEU A 20 -15.16 -12.70 1.17
CA LEU A 20 -16.47 -12.13 0.79
C LEU A 20 -16.76 -12.34 -0.70
N MET A 21 -15.77 -12.14 -1.57
CA MET A 21 -15.91 -12.40 -3.01
C MET A 21 -16.17 -13.88 -3.30
N ALA A 22 -15.48 -14.79 -2.63
CA ALA A 22 -15.70 -16.23 -2.78
C ALA A 22 -17.08 -16.66 -2.28
N LEU A 23 -17.60 -16.07 -1.19
CA LEU A 23 -18.95 -16.33 -0.72
C LEU A 23 -20.01 -15.88 -1.72
N ILE A 24 -19.87 -14.69 -2.30
CA ILE A 24 -20.77 -14.19 -3.36
C ILE A 24 -20.70 -15.10 -4.59
N GLY A 25 -19.49 -15.52 -4.96
CA GLY A 25 -19.28 -16.51 -6.06
C GLY A 25 -20.00 -17.82 -5.78
N ARG A 26 -19.89 -18.34 -4.54
CA ARG A 26 -20.53 -19.58 -4.11
C ARG A 26 -22.05 -19.51 -4.17
N GLU A 27 -22.65 -18.38 -3.82
CA GLU A 27 -24.11 -18.22 -3.93
C GLU A 27 -24.60 -18.34 -5.38
N ARG A 28 -23.78 -17.89 -6.34
CA ARG A 28 -24.11 -17.95 -7.77
C ARG A 28 -23.84 -19.31 -8.40
N THR A 29 -22.76 -19.97 -7.98
CA THR A 29 -22.25 -21.19 -8.63
C THR A 29 -22.53 -22.47 -7.87
N GLY A 30 -22.89 -22.39 -6.59
CA GLY A 30 -23.01 -23.51 -5.66
C GLY A 30 -21.67 -24.15 -5.26
N LYS A 31 -20.53 -23.58 -5.73
CA LYS A 31 -19.19 -24.15 -5.50
C LYS A 31 -18.36 -23.19 -4.63
N GLY A 32 -17.66 -23.77 -3.65
CA GLY A 32 -16.63 -23.05 -2.90
C GLY A 32 -15.36 -22.85 -3.71
N ASP A 33 -14.46 -22.02 -3.18
CA ASP A 33 -13.17 -21.72 -3.81
C ASP A 33 -12.04 -21.86 -2.80
N TYR A 34 -10.81 -22.02 -3.29
CA TYR A 34 -9.60 -21.98 -2.49
C TYR A 34 -8.97 -20.60 -2.62
N ILE A 35 -8.66 -19.98 -1.47
CA ILE A 35 -8.10 -18.63 -1.43
C ILE A 35 -6.66 -18.73 -0.95
N ASP A 36 -5.71 -18.35 -1.79
CA ASP A 36 -4.33 -18.09 -1.42
C ASP A 36 -4.14 -16.59 -1.20
N CYS A 37 -3.72 -16.20 -0.01
CA CYS A 37 -3.57 -14.81 0.40
C CYS A 37 -2.23 -14.60 1.10
N ALA A 38 -1.18 -14.37 0.32
CA ALA A 38 0.14 -14.09 0.85
C ALA A 38 0.26 -12.64 1.36
N MET A 39 0.94 -12.46 2.49
CA MET A 39 1.21 -11.12 3.06
C MET A 39 2.00 -10.23 2.10
N LEU A 40 2.98 -10.78 1.40
CA LEU A 40 3.79 -10.05 0.44
C LEU A 40 2.92 -9.51 -0.70
N ASP A 41 2.11 -10.35 -1.32
CA ASP A 41 1.24 -9.99 -2.45
C ASP A 41 0.19 -8.96 -2.02
N SER A 42 -0.31 -9.07 -0.81
CA SER A 42 -1.27 -8.12 -0.23
C SER A 42 -0.65 -6.73 0.02
N LEU A 43 0.67 -6.65 0.26
CA LEU A 43 1.37 -5.40 0.51
C LEU A 43 1.81 -4.69 -0.78
N LEU A 44 2.07 -5.42 -1.86
CA LEU A 44 2.56 -4.85 -3.12
C LEU A 44 1.69 -3.70 -3.67
N PRO A 45 0.35 -3.77 -3.70
CA PRO A 45 -0.51 -2.67 -4.16
C PRO A 45 -0.33 -1.38 -3.35
N TRP A 46 0.04 -1.46 -2.08
CA TRP A 46 0.29 -0.29 -1.23
C TRP A 46 1.58 0.45 -1.62
N CYS A 47 2.50 -0.26 -2.25
CA CYS A 47 3.75 0.29 -2.77
C CYS A 47 3.67 0.66 -4.27
N ALA A 48 2.52 0.50 -4.91
CA ALA A 48 2.37 0.59 -6.37
C ALA A 48 2.86 1.93 -6.95
N HIS A 49 2.61 3.05 -6.27
CA HIS A 49 3.06 4.37 -6.75
C HIS A 49 4.58 4.56 -6.67
N ILE A 50 5.26 3.91 -5.73
CA ILE A 50 6.72 3.93 -5.61
C ILE A 50 7.33 2.94 -6.59
N ALA A 51 6.82 1.70 -6.60
CA ALA A 51 7.28 0.64 -7.48
C ALA A 51 7.06 1.00 -8.96
N GLY A 52 5.88 1.54 -9.30
CA GLY A 52 5.57 1.99 -10.66
C GLY A 52 6.52 3.07 -11.16
N SER A 53 6.83 4.04 -10.32
CA SER A 53 7.81 5.09 -10.63
C SER A 53 9.22 4.53 -10.87
N ALA A 54 9.67 3.60 -10.02
CA ALA A 54 10.97 2.96 -10.16
C ALA A 54 11.06 2.09 -11.42
N ILE A 55 10.01 1.31 -11.71
CA ILE A 55 9.95 0.45 -12.89
C ILE A 55 9.92 1.30 -14.18
N ALA A 56 9.10 2.36 -14.22
CA ALA A 56 8.96 3.21 -15.39
C ALA A 56 10.18 4.13 -15.62
N GLY A 57 10.77 4.65 -14.55
CA GLY A 57 11.89 5.58 -14.61
C GLY A 57 13.26 4.92 -14.59
N GLY A 58 13.35 3.64 -14.24
CA GLY A 58 14.62 2.92 -14.11
C GLY A 58 15.48 3.34 -12.91
N GLU A 59 15.01 4.28 -12.11
CA GLU A 59 15.74 4.82 -10.95
C GLU A 59 15.26 4.17 -9.65
N PRO A 60 16.18 3.76 -8.76
CA PRO A 60 15.79 3.23 -7.47
C PRO A 60 15.10 4.29 -6.61
N PRO A 61 14.03 3.94 -5.87
CA PRO A 61 13.35 4.89 -5.02
C PRO A 61 14.29 5.38 -3.90
N ARG A 62 14.35 6.70 -3.72
CA ARG A 62 15.14 7.36 -2.67
C ARG A 62 14.26 8.31 -1.88
N SER A 63 14.57 8.49 -0.60
CA SER A 63 13.96 9.54 0.22
C SER A 63 14.17 10.91 -0.43
N ALA A 64 13.22 11.80 -0.29
CA ALA A 64 13.18 13.14 -0.86
C ALA A 64 13.15 13.23 -2.41
N THR A 65 13.11 12.12 -3.13
CA THR A 65 12.94 12.13 -4.59
C THR A 65 11.60 11.59 -5.04
N GLN A 66 10.97 10.74 -4.24
CA GLN A 66 9.64 10.22 -4.52
C GLN A 66 8.55 11.20 -4.09
N ARG A 67 7.48 11.30 -4.89
CA ARG A 67 6.36 12.22 -4.66
C ARG A 67 5.86 12.23 -3.20
N SER A 68 5.61 11.05 -2.63
CA SER A 68 5.08 10.87 -1.28
C SER A 68 6.15 10.72 -0.18
N LEU A 69 7.42 10.96 -0.50
CA LEU A 69 8.56 10.92 0.42
C LEU A 69 9.33 12.25 0.42
N GLY A 70 8.64 13.37 0.23
CA GLY A 70 9.23 14.71 0.24
C GLY A 70 9.76 15.20 -1.11
N GLY A 71 9.59 14.46 -2.21
CA GLY A 71 9.99 14.86 -3.55
C GLY A 71 9.07 15.91 -4.18
N ALA A 72 7.85 16.09 -3.68
CA ALA A 72 6.92 17.10 -4.14
C ALA A 72 6.71 18.18 -3.07
N ALA A 73 6.77 19.45 -3.47
CA ALA A 73 6.62 20.56 -2.55
C ALA A 73 5.26 20.56 -1.81
N PHE A 74 4.20 20.08 -2.45
CA PHE A 74 2.86 19.98 -1.87
C PHE A 74 2.63 18.73 -1.01
N TYR A 75 3.64 17.86 -0.89
CA TYR A 75 3.59 16.65 -0.08
C TYR A 75 4.87 16.54 0.75
N ASN A 76 5.02 17.47 1.67
CA ASN A 76 6.20 17.59 2.51
C ASN A 76 5.84 18.24 3.85
N VAL A 77 6.77 18.19 4.79
CA VAL A 77 6.66 18.84 6.10
C VAL A 77 7.62 20.02 6.15
N TYR A 78 7.11 21.19 6.48
CA TYR A 78 7.87 22.44 6.56
C TYR A 78 7.88 22.99 7.98
N ARG A 79 9.05 23.40 8.43
CA ARG A 79 9.20 24.10 9.70
C ARG A 79 8.86 25.57 9.53
N THR A 80 7.97 26.10 10.35
CA THR A 80 7.62 27.51 10.40
C THR A 80 8.61 28.31 11.26
N ARG A 81 8.57 29.64 11.16
CA ARG A 81 9.47 30.52 11.91
C ARG A 81 9.31 30.37 13.43
N ASP A 82 8.12 30.08 13.92
CA ASP A 82 7.80 29.85 15.34
C ASP A 82 8.15 28.44 15.83
N GLY A 83 8.79 27.63 14.99
CA GLY A 83 9.27 26.29 15.33
C GLY A 83 8.22 25.18 15.21
N ARG A 84 7.00 25.50 14.80
CA ARG A 84 5.96 24.50 14.48
C ARG A 84 6.20 23.87 13.12
N HIS A 85 5.33 22.91 12.74
CA HIS A 85 5.37 22.26 11.44
C HIS A 85 4.01 22.37 10.76
N ILE A 86 4.06 22.50 9.45
CA ILE A 86 2.90 22.42 8.54
C ILE A 86 3.17 21.34 7.47
N CYS A 87 2.10 20.70 6.97
CA CYS A 87 2.12 19.69 5.91
C CYS A 87 0.94 19.90 4.95
#